data_6209a5e6b119468e16a60f2158ecf5dc
#
_entry.id   6209a5e6b119468e16a60f2158ecf5dc
#
_cell.length_a   1.000
_cell.length_b   1.000
_cell.length_c   1.000
_cell.angle_alpha   90.00
_cell.angle_beta   90.00
_cell.angle_gamma   90.00
#
_symmetry.space_group_name_H-M   'P 1'
#
loop_
_entity.id
_entity.type
_entity.pdbx_description
1 polymer ?
#
loop_
_entity_poly.entity_id
_entity_poly.type
_entity_poly.pdbx_seq_one_letter_code
_entity_poly.pdbx_strand_id
1 'polypeptide(L)'
;MPLAIGSKAPAFSLKTKTADGLKDVKLSDYAGKQLVLLFFPLAYTGVCTQEMCDQTAGLAEYEKLGASVVAISVDSPFAQEAWAKANNIKVTLASDLSKTVIKSYDVVFPMLAGVGDTAARAAFVIGTDGVIKYSEQTPTPKDLPNFAAIMAALAK
;
A
#
# COMPACT_ATOMS: atom_id res chain seq x y z
N MET A 1 1.40 -11.65 11.74
CA MET A 1 1.35 -12.28 10.41
C MET A 1 0.29 -11.59 9.57
N PRO A 2 0.55 -11.29 8.30
CA PRO A 2 -0.45 -10.64 7.47
C PRO A 2 -1.69 -11.53 7.29
N LEU A 3 -2.82 -10.90 6.98
CA LEU A 3 -4.05 -11.64 6.73
C LEU A 3 -3.87 -12.66 5.60
N ALA A 4 -4.51 -13.80 5.73
CA ALA A 4 -4.35 -14.92 4.79
C ALA A 4 -5.13 -14.71 3.48
N ILE A 5 -4.67 -15.37 2.43
CA ILE A 5 -5.42 -15.53 1.17
C ILE A 5 -6.76 -16.20 1.49
N GLY A 6 -7.83 -15.70 0.89
CA GLY A 6 -9.21 -16.16 1.13
C GLY A 6 -9.95 -15.35 2.20
N SER A 7 -9.24 -14.50 2.95
CA SER A 7 -9.88 -13.61 3.90
C SER A 7 -10.55 -12.44 3.19
N LYS A 8 -11.65 -11.97 3.75
CA LYS A 8 -12.26 -10.71 3.29
C LYS A 8 -11.35 -9.55 3.69
N ALA A 9 -11.04 -8.67 2.74
CA ALA A 9 -10.23 -7.49 3.01
C ALA A 9 -10.96 -6.55 3.98
N PRO A 10 -10.33 -6.15 5.10
CA PRO A 10 -10.94 -5.17 6.00
C PRO A 10 -11.18 -3.83 5.32
N ALA A 11 -12.35 -3.25 5.55
CA ALA A 11 -12.69 -1.93 5.03
C ALA A 11 -11.77 -0.86 5.63
N PHE A 12 -11.48 0.17 4.85
CA PHE A 12 -10.75 1.33 5.34
C PHE A 12 -11.25 2.60 4.66
N SER A 13 -11.04 3.72 5.34
CA SER A 13 -11.24 5.06 4.81
C SER A 13 -10.11 5.93 5.32
N LEU A 14 -9.21 6.34 4.46
CA LEU A 14 -8.00 7.08 4.79
C LEU A 14 -7.94 8.38 3.99
N LYS A 15 -7.06 9.30 4.40
CA LYS A 15 -6.87 10.55 3.67
C LYS A 15 -5.66 10.46 2.76
N THR A 16 -5.80 11.05 1.59
CA THR A 16 -4.70 11.40 0.69
C THR A 16 -4.70 12.92 0.46
N LYS A 17 -3.53 13.50 0.24
CA LYS A 17 -3.43 14.94 -0.06
C LYS A 17 -3.14 15.11 -1.55
N THR A 18 -3.97 15.92 -2.20
CA THR A 18 -3.82 16.28 -3.61
C THR A 18 -3.69 17.80 -3.73
N ALA A 19 -3.43 18.31 -4.95
CA ALA A 19 -3.42 19.73 -5.22
C ALA A 19 -4.74 20.42 -4.83
N ASP A 20 -5.85 19.67 -4.87
CA ASP A 20 -7.20 20.17 -4.54
C ASP A 20 -7.56 20.04 -3.05
N GLY A 21 -6.65 19.54 -2.23
CA GLY A 21 -6.86 19.35 -0.80
C GLY A 21 -6.88 17.90 -0.38
N LEU A 22 -7.39 17.64 0.82
CA LEU A 22 -7.54 16.29 1.37
C LEU A 22 -8.73 15.59 0.72
N LYS A 23 -8.54 14.33 0.34
CA LYS A 23 -9.58 13.47 -0.21
C LYS A 23 -9.59 12.13 0.50
N ASP A 24 -10.75 11.49 0.51
CA ASP A 24 -10.89 10.13 1.06
C ASP A 24 -10.45 9.09 0.04
N VAL A 25 -9.73 8.07 0.53
CA VAL A 25 -9.43 6.85 -0.20
C VAL A 25 -10.05 5.70 0.60
N LYS A 26 -11.01 5.03 0.00
CA LYS A 26 -11.78 3.97 0.66
C LYS A 26 -11.63 2.67 -0.11
N LEU A 27 -11.61 1.55 0.60
CA LEU A 27 -11.63 0.24 -0.06
C LEU A 27 -12.84 0.12 -1.00
N SER A 28 -13.99 0.65 -0.62
CA SER A 28 -15.22 0.61 -1.42
C SER A 28 -15.11 1.34 -2.76
N ASP A 29 -14.18 2.27 -2.92
CA ASP A 29 -13.94 2.96 -4.19
C ASP A 29 -13.44 2.01 -5.27
N TYR A 30 -12.92 0.85 -4.88
CA TYR A 30 -12.35 -0.16 -5.76
C TYR A 30 -13.24 -1.40 -5.91
N ALA A 31 -14.48 -1.34 -5.41
CA ALA A 31 -15.43 -2.45 -5.53
C ALA A 31 -15.62 -2.85 -7.00
N GLY A 32 -15.55 -4.15 -7.30
CA GLY A 32 -15.65 -4.66 -8.67
C GLY A 32 -14.37 -4.53 -9.49
N LYS A 33 -13.28 -4.01 -8.89
CA LYS A 33 -11.96 -3.88 -9.50
C LYS A 33 -10.93 -4.62 -8.68
N GLN A 34 -9.80 -4.96 -9.29
CA GLN A 34 -8.68 -5.49 -8.53
C GLN A 34 -7.89 -4.35 -7.89
N LEU A 35 -7.40 -4.56 -6.68
CA LEU A 35 -6.60 -3.59 -5.95
C LEU A 35 -5.30 -4.23 -5.48
N VAL A 36 -4.18 -3.62 -5.84
CA VAL A 36 -2.88 -3.90 -5.22
C VAL A 36 -2.74 -2.93 -4.05
N LEU A 37 -2.73 -3.48 -2.84
CA LEU A 37 -2.61 -2.71 -1.61
C LEU A 37 -1.23 -2.94 -1.02
N LEU A 38 -0.41 -1.88 -0.99
CA LEU A 38 0.94 -1.93 -0.49
C LEU A 38 1.02 -1.22 0.85
N PHE A 39 1.74 -1.82 1.80
CA PHE A 39 2.10 -1.17 3.05
C PHE A 39 3.60 -0.94 3.07
N PHE A 40 4.03 0.24 3.48
CA PHE A 40 5.44 0.56 3.59
C PHE A 40 5.72 1.29 4.91
N PRO A 41 6.94 1.13 5.48
CA PRO A 41 7.23 1.67 6.81
C PRO A 41 7.16 3.19 6.91
N LEU A 42 7.99 3.91 6.18
CA LEU A 42 8.08 5.38 6.30
C LEU A 42 8.50 6.02 4.98
N ALA A 43 7.85 7.13 4.63
CA ALA A 43 8.29 8.03 3.57
C ALA A 43 9.70 8.57 3.86
N TYR A 44 10.40 9.03 2.84
CA TYR A 44 11.74 9.59 2.91
C TYR A 44 12.83 8.59 3.30
N THR A 45 12.55 7.29 3.28
CA THR A 45 13.55 6.24 3.46
C THR A 45 13.93 5.61 2.12
N GLY A 46 15.17 5.10 2.00
CA GLY A 46 15.72 4.68 0.71
C GLY A 46 14.92 3.56 0.03
N VAL A 47 14.63 2.47 0.74
CA VAL A 47 13.91 1.32 0.17
C VAL A 47 12.46 1.66 -0.15
N CYS A 48 11.79 2.44 0.68
CA CYS A 48 10.42 2.88 0.42
C CYS A 48 10.35 3.78 -0.81
N THR A 49 11.32 4.68 -0.98
CA THR A 49 11.41 5.54 -2.17
C THR A 49 11.63 4.69 -3.42
N GLN A 50 12.55 3.72 -3.36
CA GLN A 50 12.81 2.80 -4.47
C GLN A 50 11.55 2.02 -4.85
N GLU A 51 10.86 1.46 -3.89
CA GLU A 51 9.62 0.71 -4.12
C GLU A 51 8.58 1.57 -4.84
N MET A 52 8.32 2.77 -4.33
CA MET A 52 7.26 3.63 -4.90
C MET A 52 7.63 4.18 -6.28
N CYS A 53 8.90 4.43 -6.55
CA CYS A 53 9.36 4.81 -7.88
C CYS A 53 9.20 3.65 -8.87
N ASP A 54 9.54 2.44 -8.47
CA ASP A 54 9.36 1.24 -9.29
C ASP A 54 7.88 0.99 -9.59
N GLN A 55 7.01 1.16 -8.60
CA GLN A 55 5.57 0.99 -8.79
C GLN A 55 4.98 2.08 -9.68
N THR A 56 5.47 3.31 -9.58
CA THR A 56 5.05 4.40 -10.47
C THR A 56 5.37 4.05 -11.93
N ALA A 57 6.56 3.51 -12.19
CA ALA A 57 6.95 3.07 -13.52
C ALA A 57 6.08 1.91 -14.04
N GLY A 58 5.54 1.09 -13.13
CA GLY A 58 4.72 -0.08 -13.47
C GLY A 58 3.21 0.17 -13.54
N LEU A 59 2.73 1.39 -13.28
CA LEU A 59 1.29 1.66 -13.19
C LEU A 59 0.51 1.26 -14.44
N ALA A 60 1.07 1.50 -15.64
CA ALA A 60 0.41 1.13 -16.90
C ALA A 60 0.20 -0.39 -17.02
N GLU A 61 1.14 -1.19 -16.53
CA GLU A 61 1.02 -2.65 -16.55
C GLU A 61 -0.08 -3.13 -15.59
N TYR A 62 -0.21 -2.49 -14.42
CA TYR A 62 -1.30 -2.78 -13.51
C TYR A 62 -2.67 -2.44 -14.14
N GLU A 63 -2.79 -1.30 -14.82
CA GLU A 63 -4.02 -0.91 -15.50
C GLU A 63 -4.43 -1.91 -16.56
N LYS A 64 -3.49 -2.46 -17.32
CA LYS A 64 -3.77 -3.52 -18.32
C LYS A 64 -4.38 -4.76 -17.69
N LEU A 65 -4.10 -5.03 -16.43
CA LEU A 65 -4.64 -6.14 -15.66
C LEU A 65 -5.90 -5.76 -14.88
N GLY A 66 -6.44 -4.56 -15.11
CA GLY A 66 -7.63 -4.09 -14.41
C GLY A 66 -7.39 -3.79 -12.93
N ALA A 67 -6.17 -3.44 -12.56
CA ALA A 67 -5.78 -3.21 -11.18
C ALA A 67 -5.42 -1.75 -10.92
N SER A 68 -5.84 -1.26 -9.77
CA SER A 68 -5.38 0.01 -9.17
C SER A 68 -4.35 -0.29 -8.09
N VAL A 69 -3.53 0.69 -7.74
CA VAL A 69 -2.51 0.56 -6.70
C VAL A 69 -2.72 1.65 -5.66
N VAL A 70 -2.77 1.25 -4.40
CA VAL A 70 -2.79 2.16 -3.24
C VAL A 70 -1.68 1.74 -2.31
N ALA A 71 -0.89 2.69 -1.84
CA ALA A 71 0.15 2.44 -0.85
C ALA A 71 -0.16 3.19 0.44
N ILE A 72 0.03 2.52 1.56
CA ILE A 72 -0.34 3.01 2.89
C ILE A 72 0.90 3.04 3.79
N SER A 73 1.08 4.17 4.48
CA SER A 73 2.05 4.31 5.56
C SER A 73 1.43 5.08 6.71
N VAL A 74 2.14 5.11 7.85
CA VAL A 74 1.70 5.86 9.03
C VAL A 74 2.08 7.35 8.96
N ASP A 75 2.75 7.79 7.89
CA ASP A 75 3.07 9.20 7.68
C ASP A 75 1.80 10.03 7.49
N SER A 76 1.88 11.32 7.81
CA SER A 76 0.76 12.23 7.54
C SER A 76 0.53 12.38 6.03
N PRO A 77 -0.69 12.72 5.59
CA PRO A 77 -0.94 12.94 4.16
C PRO A 77 -0.11 14.09 3.60
N PHE A 78 0.23 15.07 4.42
CA PHE A 78 1.07 16.21 4.02
C PHE A 78 2.51 15.78 3.76
N ALA A 79 3.08 14.93 4.63
CA ALA A 79 4.42 14.37 4.43
C ALA A 79 4.46 13.46 3.20
N GLN A 80 3.44 12.64 3.00
CA GLN A 80 3.33 11.77 1.83
C GLN A 80 3.29 12.59 0.54
N GLU A 81 2.52 13.68 0.50
CA GLU A 81 2.44 14.53 -0.69
C GLU A 81 3.79 15.17 -1.02
N ALA A 82 4.46 15.73 -0.03
CA ALA A 82 5.77 16.35 -0.23
C ALA A 82 6.80 15.34 -0.75
N TRP A 83 6.82 14.15 -0.18
CA TRP A 83 7.69 13.07 -0.61
C TRP A 83 7.38 12.62 -2.05
N ALA A 84 6.10 12.46 -2.38
CA ALA A 84 5.67 12.09 -3.71
C ALA A 84 6.09 13.12 -4.76
N LYS A 85 5.91 14.40 -4.46
CA LYS A 85 6.33 15.48 -5.37
C LYS A 85 7.83 15.49 -5.60
N ALA A 86 8.62 15.33 -4.53
CA ALA A 86 10.08 15.34 -4.61
C ALA A 86 10.63 14.18 -5.44
N ASN A 87 9.92 13.05 -5.52
CA ASN A 87 10.38 11.82 -6.17
C ASN A 87 9.52 11.40 -7.37
N ASN A 88 8.60 12.25 -7.84
CA ASN A 88 7.68 11.96 -8.94
C ASN A 88 6.89 10.65 -8.74
N ILE A 89 6.50 10.34 -7.51
CA ILE A 89 5.67 9.19 -7.19
C ILE A 89 4.24 9.45 -7.64
N LYS A 90 3.68 8.57 -8.46
CA LYS A 90 2.31 8.68 -9.00
C LYS A 90 1.35 7.68 -8.37
N VAL A 91 1.85 6.74 -7.57
CA VAL A 91 1.00 5.82 -6.80
C VAL A 91 0.15 6.63 -5.82
N THR A 92 -1.13 6.28 -5.68
CA THR A 92 -1.98 6.89 -4.65
C THR A 92 -1.45 6.51 -3.27
N LEU A 93 -1.10 7.52 -2.47
CA LEU A 93 -0.61 7.33 -1.10
C LEU A 93 -1.72 7.68 -0.13
N ALA A 94 -2.00 6.78 0.81
CA ALA A 94 -3.03 6.99 1.83
C ALA A 94 -2.40 6.94 3.22
N SER A 95 -2.86 7.83 4.10
CA SER A 95 -2.27 7.99 5.43
C SER A 95 -3.02 7.19 6.48
N ASP A 96 -2.33 6.27 7.12
CA ASP A 96 -2.82 5.55 8.30
C ASP A 96 -2.15 6.12 9.57
N LEU A 97 -2.21 7.44 9.75
CA LEU A 97 -1.59 8.11 10.89
C LEU A 97 -2.15 7.61 12.22
N SER A 98 -3.41 7.20 12.25
CA SER A 98 -4.05 6.60 13.43
C SER A 98 -3.64 5.16 13.68
N LYS A 99 -2.95 4.51 12.74
CA LYS A 99 -2.48 3.12 12.84
C LYS A 99 -3.58 2.08 12.98
N THR A 100 -4.79 2.40 12.53
CA THR A 100 -5.93 1.48 12.63
C THR A 100 -5.92 0.43 11.52
N VAL A 101 -5.52 0.83 10.31
CA VAL A 101 -5.52 -0.06 9.14
C VAL A 101 -4.37 -1.06 9.19
N ILE A 102 -3.18 -0.64 9.62
CA ILE A 102 -2.07 -1.57 9.79
C ILE A 102 -2.38 -2.65 10.82
N LYS A 103 -3.19 -2.32 11.83
CA LYS A 103 -3.66 -3.29 12.82
C LYS A 103 -4.70 -4.24 12.23
N SER A 104 -5.67 -3.72 11.48
CA SER A 104 -6.72 -4.54 10.88
C SER A 104 -6.19 -5.52 9.83
N TYR A 105 -5.10 -5.16 9.13
CA TYR A 105 -4.43 -6.04 8.16
C TYR A 105 -3.32 -6.90 8.79
N ASP A 106 -3.08 -6.73 10.09
CA ASP A 106 -2.06 -7.45 10.86
C ASP A 106 -0.65 -7.30 10.27
N VAL A 107 -0.30 -6.06 9.96
CA VAL A 107 1.01 -5.71 9.37
C VAL A 107 1.74 -4.63 10.18
N VAL A 108 1.59 -4.64 11.49
CA VAL A 108 2.33 -3.72 12.38
C VAL A 108 3.78 -4.18 12.46
N PHE A 109 4.72 -3.26 12.26
CA PHE A 109 6.13 -3.44 12.55
C PHE A 109 6.47 -2.62 13.81
N PRO A 110 6.72 -3.27 14.95
CA PRO A 110 6.91 -2.55 16.21
C PRO A 110 8.26 -1.85 16.26
N MET A 111 8.25 -0.62 16.77
CA MET A 111 9.45 0.16 17.11
C MET A 111 10.51 0.19 15.99
N LEU A 112 10.10 0.50 14.77
CA LEU A 112 11.05 0.63 13.64
C LEU A 112 12.16 1.64 13.99
N ALA A 113 13.40 1.19 13.90
CA ALA A 113 14.59 2.00 14.22
C ALA A 113 14.50 2.73 15.59
N GLY A 114 13.70 2.23 16.50
CA GLY A 114 13.49 2.82 17.83
C GLY A 114 12.58 4.07 17.82
N VAL A 115 11.98 4.44 16.68
CA VAL A 115 11.17 5.67 16.59
C VAL A 115 9.68 5.43 16.80
N GLY A 116 9.19 4.25 16.58
CA GLY A 116 7.78 3.93 16.80
C GLY A 116 7.26 2.82 15.90
N ASP A 117 6.00 2.45 16.11
CA ASP A 117 5.33 1.43 15.33
C ASP A 117 4.97 1.99 13.95
N THR A 118 5.29 1.21 12.92
CA THR A 118 4.97 1.53 11.53
C THR A 118 4.25 0.36 10.87
N ALA A 119 3.90 0.51 9.59
CA ALA A 119 3.57 -0.64 8.78
C ALA A 119 4.84 -1.48 8.55
N ALA A 120 4.69 -2.79 8.52
CA ALA A 120 5.67 -3.67 7.90
C ALA A 120 5.61 -3.44 6.38
N ARG A 121 6.66 -3.84 5.65
CA ARG A 121 6.58 -3.86 4.19
C ARG A 121 5.77 -5.08 3.78
N ALA A 122 4.60 -4.84 3.23
CA ALA A 122 3.64 -5.90 2.92
C ALA A 122 2.88 -5.57 1.63
N ALA A 123 2.34 -6.60 1.00
CA ALA A 123 1.57 -6.46 -0.22
C ALA A 123 0.37 -7.41 -0.20
N PHE A 124 -0.76 -6.90 -0.64
CA PHE A 124 -1.98 -7.68 -0.83
C PHE A 124 -2.51 -7.45 -2.24
N VAL A 125 -3.08 -8.47 -2.84
CA VAL A 125 -3.96 -8.32 -4.01
C VAL A 125 -5.37 -8.64 -3.55
N ILE A 126 -6.27 -7.69 -3.75
CA ILE A 126 -7.68 -7.82 -3.42
C ILE A 126 -8.44 -8.01 -4.73
N GLY A 127 -9.21 -9.08 -4.83
CA GLY A 127 -9.98 -9.40 -6.01
C GLY A 127 -11.23 -8.53 -6.16
N THR A 128 -11.90 -8.69 -7.28
CA THR A 128 -13.13 -7.93 -7.59
C THR A 128 -14.28 -8.19 -6.61
N ASP A 129 -14.20 -9.30 -5.87
CA ASP A 129 -15.15 -9.69 -4.84
C ASP A 129 -14.79 -9.19 -3.44
N GLY A 130 -13.68 -8.45 -3.29
CA GLY A 130 -13.21 -7.96 -2.00
C GLY A 130 -12.44 -8.99 -1.18
N VAL A 131 -12.09 -10.13 -1.76
CA VAL A 131 -11.34 -11.20 -1.08
C VAL A 131 -9.87 -11.11 -1.42
N ILE A 132 -9.00 -11.34 -0.44
CA ILE A 132 -7.55 -11.33 -0.62
C ILE A 132 -7.14 -12.55 -1.44
N LYS A 133 -6.50 -12.32 -2.60
CA LYS A 133 -5.97 -13.38 -3.48
C LYS A 133 -4.45 -13.50 -3.42
N TYR A 134 -3.77 -12.56 -2.79
CA TYR A 134 -2.33 -12.59 -2.55
C TYR A 134 -2.02 -11.85 -1.25
N SER A 135 -1.09 -12.38 -0.48
CA SER A 135 -0.68 -11.81 0.80
C SER A 135 0.79 -12.09 1.04
N GLU A 136 1.55 -11.05 1.30
CA GLU A 136 2.97 -11.16 1.61
C GLU A 136 3.38 -10.08 2.61
N GLN A 137 4.20 -10.47 3.60
CA GLN A 137 4.98 -9.53 4.40
C GLN A 137 6.45 -9.90 4.22
N THR A 138 7.29 -8.95 3.87
CA THR A 138 8.71 -9.22 3.67
C THR A 138 9.40 -9.56 4.99
N PRO A 139 10.47 -10.38 4.95
CA PRO A 139 11.19 -10.75 6.17
C PRO A 139 11.76 -9.56 6.94
N THR A 140 12.22 -8.53 6.23
CA THR A 140 12.72 -7.29 6.84
C THR A 140 12.22 -6.07 6.08
N PRO A 141 12.22 -4.88 6.71
CA PRO A 141 11.85 -3.64 6.02
C PRO A 141 12.75 -3.26 4.83
N LYS A 142 13.91 -3.90 4.71
CA LYS A 142 14.87 -3.67 3.61
C LYS A 142 14.53 -4.49 2.36
N ASP A 143 13.70 -5.52 2.50
CA ASP A 143 13.32 -6.39 1.40
C ASP A 143 12.13 -5.80 0.64
N LEU A 144 12.13 -5.95 -0.68
CA LEU A 144 10.99 -5.58 -1.51
C LEU A 144 10.02 -6.76 -1.64
N PRO A 145 8.71 -6.50 -1.82
CA PRO A 145 7.75 -7.55 -2.15
C PRO A 145 8.09 -8.24 -3.47
N ASN A 146 7.58 -9.45 -3.64
CA ASN A 146 7.71 -10.21 -4.88
C ASN A 146 6.70 -9.69 -5.91
N PHE A 147 7.08 -8.67 -6.68
CA PHE A 147 6.18 -8.05 -7.65
C PHE A 147 5.82 -8.98 -8.81
N ALA A 148 6.69 -9.94 -9.16
CA ALA A 148 6.34 -10.96 -10.15
C ALA A 148 5.17 -11.84 -9.68
N ALA A 149 5.16 -12.21 -8.41
CA ALA A 149 4.05 -12.98 -7.81
C ALA A 149 2.77 -12.14 -7.72
N ILE A 150 2.88 -10.85 -7.45
CA ILE A 150 1.74 -9.93 -7.45
C ILE A 150 1.11 -9.88 -8.85
N MET A 151 1.93 -9.69 -9.88
CA MET A 151 1.46 -9.67 -11.27
C MET A 151 0.78 -10.99 -11.67
N ALA A 152 1.37 -12.13 -11.26
CA ALA A 152 0.79 -13.44 -11.51
C ALA A 152 -0.58 -13.60 -10.82
N ALA A 153 -0.74 -13.10 -9.61
CA ALA A 153 -2.01 -13.12 -8.89
C ALA A 153 -3.07 -12.27 -9.58
N LEU A 154 -2.69 -11.13 -10.15
CA LEU A 154 -3.60 -10.27 -10.91
C LEU A 154 -4.09 -10.90 -12.20
N ALA A 155 -3.26 -11.73 -12.83
CA ALA A 155 -3.58 -12.38 -14.11
C ALA A 155 -4.55 -13.56 -13.96
N LYS A 156 -4.83 -14.00 -12.74
CA LYS A 156 -5.72 -15.14 -12.48
C LYS A 156 -7.20 -14.77 -12.52
#